data_054fe2218314808914bd2c46bb94acc8
#
_entry.id   054fe2218314808914bd2c46bb94acc8
#
_cell.length_a   1.000
_cell.length_b   1.000
_cell.length_c   1.000
_cell.angle_alpha   90.00
_cell.angle_beta   90.00
_cell.angle_gamma   90.00
#
_symmetry.space_group_name_H-M   'P 1'
#
loop_
_entity.id
_entity.type
_entity.pdbx_description
1 polymer ?
#
loop_
_entity_poly.entity_id
_entity_poly.type
_entity_poly.pdbx_seq_one_letter_code
_entity_poly.pdbx_strand_id
1 'polypeptide(L)'
;LESYEMNHEMTAEQLAGLREKVALYRSFTDREAQLNMALMGPNYEWYVSDTQMRGDTGVIVLAHGVGENSDAMFVETLEPMSERWPTVVSFGMAMMMSSPLQSSVDDLAERGAETIVLVPTSVSENNTLTRQWEYIFNMRDESSYLDVPRIQSDANFLMTSHMEDHPLITEALLDFTNAKSSNPENEVVIIVAHGPEDVEDNIPDLEILQVHVDRIKAAAEFSEVKVINLQDDAYPPIRKSNVKKLRRWITRAQREGKDVIVTVCSTASFGVQQHIEQDLRGLDYTFADHGLADTLTIRVD
;
A
#
# COMPACT_ATOMS: atom_id res chain seq x y z
N LEU A 1 -4.67 -12.52 15.14
CA LEU A 1 -5.58 -11.47 14.66
C LEU A 1 -6.96 -11.69 15.24
N GLU A 2 -7.59 -10.60 15.68
CA GLU A 2 -9.01 -10.58 16.01
C GLU A 2 -9.78 -10.10 14.79
N SER A 3 -11.07 -10.44 14.66
CA SER A 3 -11.90 -10.00 13.55
C SER A 3 -13.33 -9.72 13.98
N TYR A 4 -14.04 -8.87 13.24
CA TYR A 4 -15.46 -8.68 13.38
C TYR A 4 -16.13 -8.50 12.00
N GLU A 5 -17.41 -8.77 11.92
CA GLU A 5 -18.19 -8.70 10.68
C GLU A 5 -18.36 -7.26 10.23
N MET A 6 -18.09 -7.00 8.95
CA MET A 6 -18.27 -5.70 8.32
C MET A 6 -19.61 -5.61 7.62
N ASN A 7 -20.27 -4.46 7.75
CA ASN A 7 -21.44 -4.13 6.94
C ASN A 7 -20.98 -3.33 5.71
N HIS A 8 -21.08 -3.93 4.54
CA HIS A 8 -20.74 -3.33 3.26
C HIS A 8 -21.91 -2.64 2.55
N GLU A 9 -23.09 -2.59 3.18
CA GLU A 9 -24.23 -1.89 2.59
C GLU A 9 -24.02 -0.38 2.61
N MET A 10 -24.14 0.23 1.44
CA MET A 10 -24.00 1.67 1.27
C MET A 10 -25.35 2.30 0.96
N THR A 11 -25.62 3.45 1.56
CA THR A 11 -26.76 4.28 1.20
C THR A 11 -26.55 4.91 -0.19
N ALA A 12 -27.64 5.37 -0.81
CA ALA A 12 -27.54 6.09 -2.08
C ALA A 12 -26.70 7.38 -1.99
N GLU A 13 -26.73 8.04 -0.83
CA GLU A 13 -25.91 9.23 -0.56
C GLU A 13 -24.42 8.89 -0.47
N GLN A 14 -24.06 7.82 0.24
CA GLN A 14 -22.67 7.32 0.31
C GLN A 14 -22.15 6.91 -1.07
N LEU A 15 -22.96 6.21 -1.89
CA LEU A 15 -22.60 5.87 -3.27
C LEU A 15 -22.41 7.11 -4.14
N ALA A 16 -23.25 8.13 -3.99
CA ALA A 16 -23.11 9.38 -4.72
C ALA A 16 -21.79 10.11 -4.33
N GLY A 17 -21.52 10.22 -3.03
CA GLY A 17 -20.28 10.82 -2.53
C GLY A 17 -19.03 10.05 -2.97
N LEU A 18 -19.08 8.72 -2.96
CA LEU A 18 -17.99 7.88 -3.44
C LEU A 18 -17.70 8.11 -4.93
N ARG A 19 -18.74 8.23 -5.77
CA ARG A 19 -18.58 8.52 -7.20
C ARG A 19 -18.04 9.91 -7.48
N GLU A 20 -18.34 10.88 -6.63
CA GLU A 20 -17.79 12.22 -6.74
C GLU A 20 -16.28 12.23 -6.51
N LYS A 21 -15.83 11.50 -5.50
CA LYS A 21 -14.44 11.51 -5.01
C LYS A 21 -13.52 10.50 -5.73
N VAL A 22 -14.04 9.31 -6.08
CA VAL A 22 -13.24 8.21 -6.62
C VAL A 22 -13.64 7.89 -8.07
N ALA A 23 -12.72 8.12 -8.98
CA ALA A 23 -12.96 7.98 -10.42
C ALA A 23 -13.40 6.57 -10.85
N LEU A 24 -12.89 5.52 -10.19
CA LEU A 24 -13.26 4.13 -10.46
C LEU A 24 -14.77 3.92 -10.35
N TYR A 25 -15.39 4.43 -9.26
CA TYR A 25 -16.82 4.22 -8.98
C TYR A 25 -17.75 5.00 -9.92
N ARG A 26 -17.26 5.99 -10.66
CA ARG A 26 -18.04 6.69 -11.69
C ARG A 26 -18.45 5.78 -12.82
N SER A 27 -17.68 4.73 -13.09
CA SER A 27 -17.97 3.74 -14.13
C SER A 27 -18.89 2.60 -13.66
N PHE A 28 -19.15 2.48 -12.36
CA PHE A 28 -19.94 1.40 -11.77
C PHE A 28 -21.41 1.77 -11.65
N THR A 29 -22.28 0.81 -11.98
CA THR A 29 -23.68 0.84 -11.53
C THR A 29 -23.77 0.66 -10.01
N ASP A 30 -24.92 0.95 -9.40
CA ASP A 30 -25.09 0.75 -7.95
C ASP A 30 -24.82 -0.70 -7.55
N ARG A 31 -25.28 -1.65 -8.39
CA ARG A 31 -25.05 -3.08 -8.14
C ARG A 31 -23.57 -3.46 -8.23
N GLU A 32 -22.84 -2.93 -9.19
CA GLU A 32 -21.40 -3.18 -9.33
C GLU A 32 -20.61 -2.58 -8.17
N ALA A 33 -20.96 -1.37 -7.72
CA ALA A 33 -20.37 -0.76 -6.55
C ALA A 33 -20.62 -1.58 -5.28
N GLN A 34 -21.85 -2.03 -5.05
CA GLN A 34 -22.20 -2.91 -3.93
C GLN A 34 -21.47 -4.25 -3.99
N LEU A 35 -21.35 -4.87 -5.17
CA LEU A 35 -20.59 -6.10 -5.35
C LEU A 35 -19.10 -5.88 -5.09
N ASN A 36 -18.52 -4.78 -5.55
CA ASN A 36 -17.14 -4.44 -5.31
C ASN A 36 -16.86 -4.32 -3.80
N MET A 37 -17.76 -3.64 -3.05
CA MET A 37 -17.66 -3.57 -1.59
C MET A 37 -17.73 -4.95 -0.93
N ALA A 38 -18.69 -5.79 -1.36
CA ALA A 38 -18.85 -7.14 -0.80
C ALA A 38 -17.61 -8.05 -1.07
N LEU A 39 -16.89 -7.82 -2.17
CA LEU A 39 -15.68 -8.57 -2.52
C LEU A 39 -14.46 -8.18 -1.66
N MET A 40 -14.53 -7.07 -0.94
CA MET A 40 -13.46 -6.65 -0.02
C MET A 40 -13.36 -7.51 1.24
N GLY A 41 -14.20 -8.54 1.35
CA GLY A 41 -14.21 -9.49 2.45
C GLY A 41 -15.24 -9.17 3.53
N PRO A 42 -15.67 -10.19 4.28
CA PRO A 42 -16.74 -10.05 5.28
C PRO A 42 -16.25 -9.50 6.62
N ASN A 43 -14.94 -9.58 6.88
CA ASN A 43 -14.38 -9.31 8.19
C ASN A 43 -13.36 -8.17 8.15
N TYR A 44 -13.34 -7.44 9.23
CA TYR A 44 -12.28 -6.51 9.58
C TYR A 44 -11.36 -7.19 10.59
N GLU A 45 -10.07 -7.15 10.35
CA GLU A 45 -9.07 -7.77 11.22
C GLU A 45 -8.21 -6.71 11.91
N TRP A 46 -7.75 -7.02 13.12
CA TRP A 46 -6.81 -6.17 13.83
C TRP A 46 -5.86 -6.98 14.70
N TYR A 47 -4.76 -6.36 15.06
CA TYR A 47 -3.77 -6.88 15.98
C TYR A 47 -3.50 -5.86 17.08
N VAL A 48 -3.38 -6.36 18.30
CA VAL A 48 -3.00 -5.57 19.47
C VAL A 48 -1.82 -6.26 20.14
N SER A 49 -0.71 -5.57 20.35
CA SER A 49 0.43 -6.12 21.05
C SER A 49 0.19 -6.19 22.56
N ASP A 50 0.77 -7.20 23.21
CA ASP A 50 0.74 -7.36 24.67
C ASP A 50 1.71 -6.43 25.41
N THR A 51 2.43 -5.57 24.68
CA THR A 51 3.50 -4.72 25.21
C THR A 51 2.95 -3.72 26.20
N GLN A 52 3.54 -3.68 27.38
CA GLN A 52 3.15 -2.74 28.42
C GLN A 52 3.61 -1.32 28.08
N MET A 53 2.78 -0.34 28.41
CA MET A 53 3.12 1.06 28.26
C MET A 53 4.38 1.41 29.09
N ARG A 54 5.38 2.00 28.44
CA ARG A 54 6.64 2.46 29.06
C ARG A 54 6.81 3.96 28.83
N GLY A 55 5.92 4.75 29.33
CA GLY A 55 5.81 6.16 29.06
C GLY A 55 4.37 6.48 28.66
N ASP A 56 4.20 7.40 27.73
CA ASP A 56 2.92 7.93 27.30
C ASP A 56 2.66 7.76 25.79
N THR A 57 3.48 6.94 25.11
CA THR A 57 3.43 6.82 23.65
C THR A 57 2.97 5.44 23.21
N GLY A 58 1.92 5.39 22.40
CA GLY A 58 1.44 4.23 21.68
C GLY A 58 1.60 4.38 20.17
N VAL A 59 1.48 3.29 19.42
CA VAL A 59 1.64 3.27 17.95
C VAL A 59 0.41 2.65 17.31
N ILE A 60 -0.11 3.31 16.27
CA ILE A 60 -1.10 2.74 15.35
C ILE A 60 -0.46 2.61 13.97
N VAL A 61 -0.38 1.39 13.46
CA VAL A 61 0.04 1.13 12.08
C VAL A 61 -1.20 1.19 11.20
N LEU A 62 -1.18 2.10 10.24
CA LEU A 62 -2.26 2.32 9.29
C LEU A 62 -2.04 1.44 8.05
N ALA A 63 -2.77 0.34 7.97
CA ALA A 63 -2.67 -0.63 6.89
C ALA A 63 -4.02 -0.86 6.21
N HIS A 64 -4.01 -1.06 4.89
CA HIS A 64 -5.22 -1.42 4.16
C HIS A 64 -5.65 -2.86 4.45
N GLY A 65 -4.68 -3.78 4.53
CA GLY A 65 -4.92 -5.22 4.54
C GLY A 65 -5.14 -5.80 3.14
N VAL A 66 -4.83 -7.06 3.00
CA VAL A 66 -4.95 -7.80 1.73
C VAL A 66 -5.70 -9.12 1.92
N GLY A 67 -5.76 -9.61 3.15
CA GLY A 67 -6.41 -10.85 3.55
C GLY A 67 -5.65 -11.59 4.64
N GLU A 68 -6.33 -12.45 5.37
CA GLU A 68 -5.90 -13.08 6.62
C GLU A 68 -4.44 -13.56 6.64
N ASN A 69 -4.02 -14.32 5.62
CA ASN A 69 -2.66 -14.86 5.57
C ASN A 69 -1.60 -13.75 5.36
N SER A 70 -1.87 -12.80 4.49
CA SER A 70 -0.97 -11.69 4.21
C SER A 70 -0.87 -10.74 5.41
N ASP A 71 -2.00 -10.48 6.04
CA ASP A 71 -2.09 -9.59 7.19
C ASP A 71 -1.39 -10.21 8.42
N ALA A 72 -1.49 -11.54 8.61
CA ALA A 72 -0.73 -12.26 9.62
C ALA A 72 0.79 -12.16 9.39
N MET A 73 1.26 -12.36 8.16
CA MET A 73 2.69 -12.20 7.81
C MET A 73 3.16 -10.75 8.03
N PHE A 74 2.31 -9.78 7.70
CA PHE A 74 2.62 -8.37 7.95
C PHE A 74 2.81 -8.07 9.44
N VAL A 75 1.95 -8.63 10.31
CA VAL A 75 2.08 -8.48 11.77
C VAL A 75 3.43 -9.00 12.28
N GLU A 76 3.95 -10.11 11.73
CA GLU A 76 5.28 -10.62 12.10
C GLU A 76 6.38 -9.59 11.81
N THR A 77 6.26 -8.79 10.75
CA THR A 77 7.25 -7.75 10.44
C THR A 77 7.26 -6.60 11.46
N LEU A 78 6.18 -6.44 12.23
CA LEU A 78 6.05 -5.42 13.26
C LEU A 78 6.58 -5.85 14.63
N GLU A 79 7.02 -7.10 14.78
CA GLU A 79 7.48 -7.63 16.07
C GLU A 79 8.54 -6.73 16.74
N PRO A 80 9.61 -6.26 16.05
CA PRO A 80 10.62 -5.41 16.68
C PRO A 80 10.09 -4.07 17.19
N MET A 81 9.07 -3.51 16.52
CA MET A 81 8.40 -2.29 16.97
C MET A 81 7.45 -2.60 18.11
N SER A 82 6.66 -3.64 17.99
CA SER A 82 5.68 -4.06 18.99
C SER A 82 6.30 -4.55 20.31
N GLU A 83 7.57 -4.97 20.31
CA GLU A 83 8.33 -5.26 21.54
C GLU A 83 8.70 -3.98 22.32
N ARG A 84 8.80 -2.86 21.64
CA ARG A 84 9.23 -1.57 22.25
C ARG A 84 8.08 -0.70 22.70
N TRP A 85 7.03 -0.64 21.86
CA TRP A 85 5.85 0.23 22.09
C TRP A 85 4.57 -0.58 22.00
N PRO A 86 3.55 -0.23 22.79
CA PRO A 86 2.20 -0.72 22.56
C PRO A 86 1.78 -0.36 21.13
N THR A 87 1.52 -1.39 20.35
CA THR A 87 1.25 -1.27 18.91
C THR A 87 -0.09 -1.89 18.57
N VAL A 88 -0.89 -1.18 17.80
CA VAL A 88 -2.14 -1.66 17.24
C VAL A 88 -2.08 -1.55 15.72
N VAL A 89 -2.58 -2.55 15.03
CA VAL A 89 -2.76 -2.55 13.57
C VAL A 89 -4.20 -2.88 13.26
N SER A 90 -4.83 -2.08 12.42
CA SER A 90 -6.16 -2.35 11.89
C SER A 90 -6.09 -2.58 10.40
N PHE A 91 -6.61 -3.71 9.94
CA PHE A 91 -6.66 -4.10 8.53
C PHE A 91 -8.07 -4.01 7.97
N GLY A 92 -8.18 -4.08 6.65
CA GLY A 92 -9.44 -4.06 5.92
C GLY A 92 -9.86 -2.65 5.51
N MET A 93 -11.15 -2.36 5.60
CA MET A 93 -11.74 -1.13 5.07
C MET A 93 -11.61 0.09 6.01
N ALA A 94 -10.47 0.26 6.67
CA ALA A 94 -10.22 1.38 7.58
C ALA A 94 -10.42 2.78 6.93
N MET A 95 -10.31 2.88 5.61
CA MET A 95 -10.64 4.10 4.87
C MET A 95 -12.14 4.37 4.73
N MET A 96 -12.96 3.33 4.83
CA MET A 96 -14.42 3.38 4.68
C MET A 96 -15.14 3.45 6.04
N MET A 97 -14.42 3.16 7.12
CA MET A 97 -14.94 3.06 8.48
C MET A 97 -13.92 3.62 9.46
N SER A 98 -14.35 4.47 10.37
CA SER A 98 -13.46 4.98 11.43
C SER A 98 -13.60 4.23 12.75
N SER A 99 -14.67 3.45 12.93
CA SER A 99 -14.92 2.75 14.20
C SER A 99 -13.80 1.81 14.64
N PRO A 100 -13.14 1.01 13.75
CA PRO A 100 -12.00 0.20 14.16
C PRO A 100 -10.78 1.03 14.59
N LEU A 101 -10.54 2.15 13.91
CA LEU A 101 -9.48 3.08 14.30
C LEU A 101 -9.80 3.78 15.61
N GLN A 102 -11.08 4.13 15.86
CA GLN A 102 -11.51 4.63 17.15
C GLN A 102 -11.25 3.62 18.26
N SER A 103 -11.61 2.34 18.07
CA SER A 103 -11.33 1.28 19.04
C SER A 103 -9.83 1.11 19.30
N SER A 104 -8.99 1.24 18.27
CA SER A 104 -7.53 1.22 18.42
C SER A 104 -7.00 2.39 19.25
N VAL A 105 -7.56 3.58 19.06
CA VAL A 105 -7.23 4.77 19.85
C VAL A 105 -7.67 4.60 21.29
N ASP A 106 -8.90 4.12 21.51
CA ASP A 106 -9.45 3.89 22.84
C ASP A 106 -8.62 2.87 23.63
N ASP A 107 -8.22 1.76 22.99
CA ASP A 107 -7.34 0.76 23.62
C ASP A 107 -6.01 1.38 24.10
N LEU A 108 -5.34 2.14 23.23
CA LEU A 108 -4.08 2.78 23.59
C LEU A 108 -4.28 3.85 24.68
N ALA A 109 -5.35 4.64 24.62
CA ALA A 109 -5.67 5.64 25.62
C ALA A 109 -5.99 5.01 26.99
N GLU A 110 -6.75 3.92 27.04
CA GLU A 110 -7.03 3.16 28.26
C GLU A 110 -5.75 2.58 28.86
N ARG A 111 -4.75 2.26 28.05
CA ARG A 111 -3.42 1.82 28.48
C ARG A 111 -2.49 2.96 28.91
N GLY A 112 -2.95 4.22 28.79
CA GLY A 112 -2.26 5.43 29.25
C GLY A 112 -1.48 6.18 28.17
N ALA A 113 -1.77 5.98 26.88
CA ALA A 113 -1.16 6.76 25.82
C ALA A 113 -1.73 8.21 25.82
N GLU A 114 -0.85 9.19 25.96
CA GLU A 114 -1.14 10.60 25.74
C GLU A 114 -0.70 11.06 24.33
N THR A 115 0.22 10.33 23.73
CA THR A 115 0.69 10.50 22.35
C THR A 115 0.49 9.21 21.58
N ILE A 116 -0.09 9.30 20.39
CA ILE A 116 -0.26 8.17 19.48
C ILE A 116 0.44 8.50 18.17
N VAL A 117 1.44 7.68 17.83
CA VAL A 117 2.19 7.79 16.58
C VAL A 117 1.47 6.97 15.52
N LEU A 118 1.12 7.60 14.42
CA LEU A 118 0.48 6.98 13.26
C LEU A 118 1.55 6.63 12.22
N VAL A 119 1.65 5.35 11.86
CA VAL A 119 2.64 4.85 10.90
C VAL A 119 1.90 4.39 9.64
N PRO A 120 1.85 5.19 8.57
CA PRO A 120 1.22 4.81 7.31
C PRO A 120 2.08 3.79 6.56
N THR A 121 1.44 2.77 6.00
CA THR A 121 2.12 1.68 5.28
C THR A 121 2.13 1.83 3.77
N SER A 122 1.54 2.88 3.23
CA SER A 122 1.68 3.21 1.80
C SER A 122 3.10 3.69 1.50
N VAL A 123 3.62 3.30 0.35
CA VAL A 123 5.00 3.68 -0.06
C VAL A 123 5.12 5.19 -0.21
N SER A 124 4.13 5.84 -0.80
CA SER A 124 4.09 7.28 -1.06
C SER A 124 2.89 7.94 -0.37
N GLU A 125 3.01 9.22 -0.03
CA GLU A 125 1.91 10.03 0.50
C GLU A 125 0.88 10.41 -0.58
N ASN A 126 1.26 10.34 -1.87
CA ASN A 126 0.45 10.80 -3.00
C ASN A 126 -0.66 9.81 -3.35
N ASN A 127 -1.60 9.58 -2.44
CA ASN A 127 -2.73 8.67 -2.67
C ASN A 127 -3.97 9.05 -1.84
N THR A 128 -5.10 8.57 -2.29
CA THR A 128 -6.41 8.80 -1.65
C THR A 128 -6.48 8.20 -0.25
N LEU A 129 -5.84 7.05 -0.02
CA LEU A 129 -5.86 6.36 1.27
C LEU A 129 -5.18 7.18 2.37
N THR A 130 -4.01 7.74 2.09
CA THR A 130 -3.29 8.63 3.02
C THR A 130 -4.16 9.83 3.40
N ARG A 131 -4.74 10.51 2.40
CA ARG A 131 -5.61 11.65 2.63
C ARG A 131 -6.87 11.30 3.43
N GLN A 132 -7.38 10.08 3.28
CA GLN A 132 -8.50 9.59 4.06
C GLN A 132 -8.12 9.35 5.53
N TRP A 133 -6.96 8.79 5.81
CA TRP A 133 -6.44 8.67 7.17
C TRP A 133 -6.23 10.04 7.82
N GLU A 134 -5.63 11.00 7.11
CA GLU A 134 -5.49 12.37 7.59
C GLU A 134 -6.84 12.99 7.97
N TYR A 135 -7.88 12.76 7.16
CA TYR A 135 -9.24 13.20 7.46
C TYR A 135 -9.79 12.54 8.73
N ILE A 136 -9.66 11.23 8.86
CA ILE A 136 -10.15 10.46 10.01
C ILE A 136 -9.49 10.94 11.31
N PHE A 137 -8.20 11.23 11.28
CA PHE A 137 -7.42 11.71 12.43
C PHE A 137 -7.41 13.25 12.61
N ASN A 138 -8.34 13.97 12.01
CA ASN A 138 -8.48 15.44 12.13
C ASN A 138 -7.28 16.25 11.62
N MET A 139 -6.44 15.70 10.74
CA MET A 139 -5.29 16.38 10.13
C MET A 139 -5.66 17.08 8.81
N ARG A 140 -6.85 16.79 8.28
CA ARG A 140 -7.39 17.32 7.02
C ARG A 140 -8.88 17.60 7.16
N ASP A 141 -9.37 18.65 6.52
CA ASP A 141 -10.78 19.04 6.62
C ASP A 141 -11.71 18.19 5.74
N GLU A 142 -11.27 17.81 4.54
CA GLU A 142 -12.07 17.10 3.56
C GLU A 142 -11.68 15.64 3.47
N SER A 143 -12.68 14.75 3.43
CA SER A 143 -12.47 13.33 3.16
C SER A 143 -12.09 13.12 1.68
N SER A 144 -11.25 12.14 1.43
CA SER A 144 -10.84 11.77 0.07
C SER A 144 -11.59 10.54 -0.47
N TYR A 145 -12.28 9.83 0.40
CA TYR A 145 -13.02 8.62 0.06
C TYR A 145 -14.47 8.69 0.52
N LEU A 146 -14.72 8.58 1.82
CA LEU A 146 -16.05 8.70 2.41
C LEU A 146 -16.02 9.66 3.62
N ASP A 147 -17.13 10.38 3.78
CA ASP A 147 -17.38 11.12 5.01
C ASP A 147 -17.79 10.13 6.11
N VAL A 148 -16.84 9.81 6.97
CA VAL A 148 -17.02 8.95 8.14
C VAL A 148 -16.79 9.75 9.41
N PRO A 149 -17.27 9.28 10.58
CA PRO A 149 -16.97 9.94 11.84
C PRO A 149 -15.46 10.07 12.06
N ARG A 150 -15.02 11.23 12.52
CA ARG A 150 -13.61 11.48 12.85
C ARG A 150 -13.30 10.95 14.24
N ILE A 151 -12.03 10.62 14.47
CA ILE A 151 -11.52 10.16 15.77
C ILE A 151 -11.79 11.22 16.85
N GLN A 152 -12.29 10.73 17.98
CA GLN A 152 -12.53 11.51 19.19
C GLN A 152 -11.57 11.01 20.27
N SER A 153 -10.61 11.83 20.66
CA SER A 153 -9.63 11.52 21.72
C SER A 153 -8.94 12.79 22.19
N ASP A 154 -8.49 12.78 23.44
CA ASP A 154 -7.63 13.82 24.02
C ASP A 154 -6.13 13.56 23.71
N ALA A 155 -5.78 12.41 23.13
CA ALA A 155 -4.43 12.08 22.77
C ALA A 155 -3.89 12.98 21.64
N ASN A 156 -2.60 13.26 21.69
CA ASN A 156 -1.89 13.95 20.62
C ASN A 156 -1.53 12.96 19.51
N PHE A 157 -1.89 13.25 18.26
CA PHE A 157 -1.58 12.42 17.10
C PHE A 157 -0.40 12.96 16.32
N LEU A 158 0.57 12.10 16.04
CA LEU A 158 1.74 12.40 15.20
C LEU A 158 1.81 11.37 14.07
N MET A 159 1.72 11.82 12.84
CA MET A 159 1.91 10.93 11.68
C MET A 159 3.37 10.96 11.24
N THR A 160 3.99 9.78 11.09
CA THR A 160 5.32 9.67 10.51
C THR A 160 5.29 9.98 9.01
N SER A 161 6.43 10.28 8.41
CA SER A 161 6.54 10.30 6.96
C SER A 161 6.30 8.90 6.38
N HIS A 162 5.91 8.87 5.10
CA HIS A 162 5.84 7.65 4.30
C HIS A 162 7.25 7.16 3.93
N MET A 163 7.31 5.99 3.30
CA MET A 163 8.59 5.38 2.90
C MET A 163 9.31 6.20 1.81
N GLU A 164 8.54 6.78 0.90
CA GLU A 164 9.01 7.68 -0.15
C GLU A 164 10.26 7.18 -0.86
N ASP A 165 11.27 8.02 -0.97
CA ASP A 165 12.57 7.71 -1.57
C ASP A 165 13.60 7.16 -0.56
N HIS A 166 13.15 6.57 0.56
CA HIS A 166 14.05 6.08 1.61
C HIS A 166 15.04 5.05 1.04
N PRO A 167 16.34 5.14 1.36
CA PRO A 167 17.38 4.26 0.81
C PRO A 167 17.10 2.76 1.01
N LEU A 168 16.51 2.35 2.12
CA LEU A 168 16.16 0.96 2.39
C LEU A 168 15.19 0.37 1.35
N ILE A 169 14.33 1.18 0.75
CA ILE A 169 13.47 0.72 -0.35
C ILE A 169 14.32 0.37 -1.58
N THR A 170 15.30 1.22 -1.90
CA THR A 170 16.26 0.92 -2.98
C THR A 170 17.03 -0.36 -2.71
N GLU A 171 17.52 -0.55 -1.48
CA GLU A 171 18.26 -1.74 -1.07
C GLU A 171 17.39 -3.00 -1.23
N ALA A 172 16.16 -2.98 -0.73
CA ALA A 172 15.23 -4.11 -0.87
C ALA A 172 14.95 -4.45 -2.34
N LEU A 173 14.63 -3.45 -3.17
CA LEU A 173 14.38 -3.65 -4.60
C LEU A 173 15.63 -4.22 -5.32
N LEU A 174 16.81 -3.75 -4.94
CA LEU A 174 18.06 -4.24 -5.50
C LEU A 174 18.35 -5.69 -5.07
N ASP A 175 18.12 -6.03 -3.81
CA ASP A 175 18.29 -7.38 -3.28
C ASP A 175 17.35 -8.37 -3.98
N PHE A 176 16.07 -8.02 -4.12
CA PHE A 176 15.08 -8.85 -4.86
C PHE A 176 15.51 -9.06 -6.31
N THR A 177 15.98 -8.01 -6.95
CA THR A 177 16.43 -8.06 -8.35
C THR A 177 17.69 -8.90 -8.48
N ASN A 178 18.69 -8.69 -7.63
CA ASN A 178 19.95 -9.42 -7.63
C ASN A 178 19.75 -10.91 -7.35
N ALA A 179 18.83 -11.28 -6.49
CA ALA A 179 18.48 -12.68 -6.22
C ALA A 179 17.97 -13.43 -7.46
N LYS A 180 17.48 -12.70 -8.46
CA LYS A 180 16.96 -13.25 -9.73
C LYS A 180 17.89 -13.00 -10.92
N SER A 181 18.86 -12.11 -10.78
CA SER A 181 19.78 -11.72 -11.84
C SER A 181 20.85 -12.79 -12.07
N SER A 182 21.23 -12.97 -13.31
CA SER A 182 22.31 -13.86 -13.74
C SER A 182 23.32 -13.20 -14.69
N ASN A 183 22.90 -12.14 -15.40
CA ASN A 183 23.71 -11.41 -16.36
C ASN A 183 23.21 -9.95 -16.50
N PRO A 184 23.51 -9.09 -15.52
CA PRO A 184 22.95 -7.73 -15.46
C PRO A 184 23.10 -6.92 -16.75
N GLU A 185 24.24 -6.99 -17.42
CA GLU A 185 24.51 -6.26 -18.66
C GLU A 185 23.53 -6.62 -19.80
N ASN A 186 22.89 -7.80 -19.72
CA ASN A 186 21.87 -8.23 -20.67
C ASN A 186 20.44 -8.19 -20.11
N GLU A 187 20.25 -7.69 -18.92
CA GLU A 187 18.96 -7.70 -18.24
C GLU A 187 18.32 -6.32 -18.21
N VAL A 188 17.02 -6.29 -18.45
CA VAL A 188 16.15 -5.11 -18.27
C VAL A 188 15.33 -5.30 -16.99
N VAL A 189 15.51 -4.42 -16.04
CA VAL A 189 14.76 -4.42 -14.80
C VAL A 189 13.55 -3.51 -14.92
N ILE A 190 12.37 -3.99 -14.55
CA ILE A 190 11.16 -3.19 -14.52
C ILE A 190 10.57 -3.24 -13.10
N ILE A 191 10.62 -2.10 -12.42
CA ILE A 191 9.96 -1.90 -11.14
C ILE A 191 8.49 -1.60 -11.42
N VAL A 192 7.60 -2.39 -10.83
CA VAL A 192 6.16 -2.21 -10.95
C VAL A 192 5.60 -1.87 -9.58
N ALA A 193 4.83 -0.80 -9.49
CA ALA A 193 4.13 -0.44 -8.27
C ALA A 193 2.62 -0.36 -8.51
N HIS A 194 1.85 -0.43 -7.42
CA HIS A 194 0.40 -0.28 -7.46
C HIS A 194 0.01 1.06 -8.09
N GLY A 195 0.61 2.13 -7.61
CA GLY A 195 0.33 3.50 -8.02
C GLY A 195 -0.99 4.05 -7.47
N PRO A 196 -1.13 5.38 -7.48
CA PRO A 196 -2.34 6.06 -7.02
C PRO A 196 -3.49 5.95 -8.02
N GLU A 197 -4.71 6.17 -7.56
CA GLU A 197 -5.93 6.18 -8.37
C GLU A 197 -5.93 7.32 -9.40
N ASP A 198 -5.50 8.50 -8.98
CA ASP A 198 -5.56 9.71 -9.77
C ASP A 198 -4.30 9.90 -10.63
N VAL A 199 -4.52 10.41 -11.84
CA VAL A 199 -3.42 10.70 -12.78
C VAL A 199 -2.52 11.81 -12.23
N GLU A 200 -3.10 12.77 -11.52
CA GLU A 200 -2.37 13.91 -10.96
C GLU A 200 -1.42 13.46 -9.84
N ASP A 201 -1.87 12.54 -8.98
CA ASP A 201 -1.04 11.93 -7.93
C ASP A 201 0.05 11.02 -8.52
N ASN A 202 -0.22 10.41 -9.67
CA ASN A 202 0.72 9.51 -10.33
C ASN A 202 2.00 10.21 -10.82
N ILE A 203 1.96 11.52 -11.03
CA ILE A 203 3.13 12.29 -11.48
C ILE A 203 4.19 12.35 -10.37
N PRO A 204 3.91 12.91 -9.17
CA PRO A 204 4.88 12.95 -8.09
C PRO A 204 5.24 11.54 -7.57
N ASP A 205 4.32 10.60 -7.58
CA ASP A 205 4.61 9.22 -7.20
C ASP A 205 5.66 8.56 -8.11
N LEU A 206 5.55 8.76 -9.42
CA LEU A 206 6.58 8.30 -10.37
C LEU A 206 7.91 9.02 -10.21
N GLU A 207 7.93 10.30 -9.80
CA GLU A 207 9.17 11.03 -9.51
C GLU A 207 9.91 10.41 -8.32
N ILE A 208 9.18 10.02 -7.26
CA ILE A 208 9.75 9.28 -6.12
C ILE A 208 10.32 7.94 -6.57
N LEU A 209 9.55 7.16 -7.30
CA LEU A 209 10.00 5.85 -7.80
C LEU A 209 11.18 5.96 -8.76
N GLN A 210 11.30 7.08 -9.51
CA GLN A 210 12.45 7.34 -10.38
C GLN A 210 13.76 7.50 -9.58
N VAL A 211 13.70 7.99 -8.34
CA VAL A 211 14.88 8.06 -7.47
C VAL A 211 15.45 6.65 -7.22
N HIS A 212 14.60 5.66 -6.97
CA HIS A 212 15.03 4.27 -6.81
C HIS A 212 15.63 3.70 -8.10
N VAL A 213 15.02 4.00 -9.26
CA VAL A 213 15.58 3.62 -10.57
C VAL A 213 17.00 4.16 -10.74
N ASP A 214 17.22 5.44 -10.44
CA ASP A 214 18.52 6.09 -10.63
C ASP A 214 19.57 5.55 -9.66
N ARG A 215 19.18 5.25 -8.42
CA ARG A 215 20.06 4.59 -7.43
C ARG A 215 20.43 3.17 -7.84
N ILE A 216 19.47 2.38 -8.34
CA ILE A 216 19.73 1.01 -8.84
C ILE A 216 20.66 1.05 -10.04
N LYS A 217 20.46 1.97 -11.00
CA LYS A 217 21.37 2.17 -12.13
C LYS A 217 22.79 2.54 -11.71
N ALA A 218 22.93 3.29 -10.62
CA ALA A 218 24.24 3.66 -10.07
C ALA A 218 24.92 2.51 -9.32
N ALA A 219 24.16 1.58 -8.77
CA ALA A 219 24.65 0.49 -7.93
C ALA A 219 24.91 -0.81 -8.71
N ALA A 220 24.30 -1.01 -9.88
CA ALA A 220 24.38 -2.24 -10.66
C ALA A 220 24.40 -1.94 -12.17
N GLU A 221 25.08 -2.81 -12.95
CA GLU A 221 25.28 -2.65 -14.40
C GLU A 221 24.15 -3.27 -15.23
N PHE A 222 22.88 -3.08 -14.80
CA PHE A 222 21.75 -3.52 -15.59
C PHE A 222 21.67 -2.78 -16.94
N SER A 223 21.30 -3.51 -17.99
CA SER A 223 21.16 -2.94 -19.32
C SER A 223 20.20 -1.75 -19.37
N GLU A 224 19.09 -1.88 -18.67
CA GLU A 224 18.09 -0.83 -18.49
C GLU A 224 17.33 -1.05 -17.17
N VAL A 225 16.97 0.03 -16.49
CA VAL A 225 16.06 0.00 -15.33
C VAL A 225 14.92 0.97 -15.59
N LYS A 226 13.69 0.51 -15.42
CA LYS A 226 12.45 1.28 -15.64
C LYS A 226 11.53 1.16 -14.45
N VAL A 227 10.57 2.08 -14.37
CA VAL A 227 9.48 2.01 -13.40
C VAL A 227 8.14 2.32 -14.06
N ILE A 228 7.10 1.71 -13.54
CA ILE A 228 5.72 1.96 -13.94
C ILE A 228 4.77 1.72 -12.77
N ASN A 229 3.78 2.61 -12.63
CA ASN A 229 2.59 2.38 -11.83
C ASN A 229 1.51 1.70 -12.67
N LEU A 230 0.92 0.63 -12.16
CA LEU A 230 -0.25 0.01 -12.78
C LEU A 230 -1.49 0.87 -12.63
N GLN A 231 -1.58 1.61 -11.52
CA GLN A 231 -2.75 2.36 -11.11
C GLN A 231 -3.98 1.43 -11.04
N ASP A 232 -3.87 0.41 -10.18
CA ASP A 232 -4.83 -0.71 -10.14
C ASP A 232 -6.25 -0.26 -9.79
N ASP A 233 -6.41 0.81 -9.00
CA ASP A 233 -7.70 1.38 -8.60
C ASP A 233 -8.12 2.60 -9.45
N ALA A 234 -7.35 2.95 -10.48
CA ALA A 234 -7.70 4.03 -11.38
C ALA A 234 -8.84 3.65 -12.32
N TYR A 235 -9.37 4.66 -13.02
CA TYR A 235 -10.33 4.45 -14.09
C TYR A 235 -9.84 3.36 -15.07
N PRO A 236 -10.64 2.32 -15.38
CA PRO A 236 -10.15 1.11 -16.07
C PRO A 236 -9.38 1.34 -17.37
N PRO A 237 -9.70 2.33 -18.23
CA PRO A 237 -8.88 2.64 -19.40
C PRO A 237 -7.44 3.06 -19.09
N ILE A 238 -7.21 3.74 -17.95
CA ILE A 238 -5.87 4.18 -17.49
C ILE A 238 -5.05 2.94 -17.15
N ARG A 239 -5.57 2.09 -16.26
CA ARG A 239 -4.95 0.81 -15.90
C ARG A 239 -4.63 -0.04 -17.12
N LYS A 240 -5.59 -0.22 -18.01
CA LYS A 240 -5.41 -0.97 -19.25
C LYS A 240 -4.28 -0.39 -20.14
N SER A 241 -4.15 0.93 -20.18
CA SER A 241 -3.07 1.60 -20.91
C SER A 241 -1.70 1.31 -20.28
N ASN A 242 -1.61 1.32 -18.95
CA ASN A 242 -0.39 1.03 -18.20
C ASN A 242 0.05 -0.43 -18.39
N VAL A 243 -0.87 -1.38 -18.27
CA VAL A 243 -0.60 -2.80 -18.57
C VAL A 243 -0.11 -2.97 -20.02
N LYS A 244 -0.76 -2.33 -20.98
CA LYS A 244 -0.31 -2.37 -22.39
C LYS A 244 1.08 -1.76 -22.56
N LYS A 245 1.43 -0.72 -21.82
CA LYS A 245 2.78 -0.11 -21.82
C LYS A 245 3.81 -1.09 -21.25
N LEU A 246 3.53 -1.71 -20.10
CA LEU A 246 4.38 -2.71 -19.47
C LEU A 246 4.63 -3.90 -20.40
N ARG A 247 3.59 -4.49 -20.97
CA ARG A 247 3.71 -5.59 -21.94
C ARG A 247 4.57 -5.22 -23.15
N ARG A 248 4.44 -3.99 -23.66
CA ARG A 248 5.26 -3.51 -24.78
C ARG A 248 6.74 -3.40 -24.41
N TRP A 249 7.06 -2.97 -23.19
CA TRP A 249 8.45 -2.89 -22.73
C TRP A 249 9.09 -4.27 -22.68
N ILE A 250 8.40 -5.26 -22.10
CA ILE A 250 8.89 -6.65 -22.03
C ILE A 250 9.08 -7.21 -23.45
N THR A 251 8.06 -7.11 -24.32
CA THR A 251 8.15 -7.62 -25.69
C THR A 251 9.27 -6.94 -26.47
N ARG A 252 9.54 -5.66 -26.24
CA ARG A 252 10.65 -4.95 -26.88
C ARG A 252 12.00 -5.49 -26.42
N ALA A 253 12.20 -5.63 -25.13
CA ALA A 253 13.43 -6.18 -24.56
C ALA A 253 13.72 -7.59 -25.10
N GLN A 254 12.72 -8.46 -25.15
CA GLN A 254 12.82 -9.81 -25.73
C GLN A 254 13.24 -9.80 -27.21
N ARG A 255 12.69 -8.89 -28.02
CA ARG A 255 13.09 -8.74 -29.44
C ARG A 255 14.53 -8.24 -29.60
N GLU A 256 15.04 -7.54 -28.62
CA GLU A 256 16.42 -7.07 -28.57
C GLU A 256 17.37 -8.15 -27.99
N GLY A 257 16.85 -9.34 -27.65
CA GLY A 257 17.61 -10.47 -27.12
C GLY A 257 17.99 -10.29 -25.65
N LYS A 258 17.25 -9.44 -24.91
CA LYS A 258 17.48 -9.17 -23.49
C LYS A 258 16.53 -9.96 -22.60
N ASP A 259 17.03 -10.35 -21.45
CA ASP A 259 16.25 -10.94 -20.38
C ASP A 259 15.53 -9.84 -19.60
N VAL A 260 14.37 -10.16 -19.03
CA VAL A 260 13.57 -9.17 -18.29
C VAL A 260 13.34 -9.68 -16.86
N ILE A 261 13.65 -8.82 -15.88
CA ILE A 261 13.31 -9.03 -14.48
C ILE A 261 12.22 -8.02 -14.10
N VAL A 262 11.10 -8.52 -13.61
CA VAL A 262 10.03 -7.69 -13.03
C VAL A 262 10.13 -7.79 -11.52
N THR A 263 10.26 -6.66 -10.83
CA THR A 263 10.24 -6.55 -9.37
C THR A 263 9.13 -5.62 -8.91
N VAL A 264 8.65 -5.78 -7.69
CA VAL A 264 7.48 -5.06 -7.19
C VAL A 264 7.86 -4.09 -6.08
N CYS A 265 7.44 -2.84 -6.21
CA CYS A 265 7.50 -1.85 -5.15
C CYS A 265 6.11 -1.72 -4.51
N SER A 266 5.84 -2.62 -3.57
CA SER A 266 4.61 -2.66 -2.77
C SER A 266 4.95 -3.20 -1.39
N THR A 267 4.27 -2.71 -0.36
CA THR A 267 4.49 -3.15 1.01
C THR A 267 4.13 -4.62 1.19
N ALA A 268 2.96 -5.03 0.71
CA ALA A 268 2.48 -6.40 0.80
C ALA A 268 3.05 -7.30 -0.31
N SER A 269 3.14 -8.60 -0.02
CA SER A 269 3.58 -9.66 -0.95
C SER A 269 2.44 -10.23 -1.80
N PHE A 270 1.25 -9.66 -1.72
CA PHE A 270 0.04 -10.11 -2.43
C PHE A 270 -0.68 -8.92 -3.07
N GLY A 271 -1.67 -9.21 -3.89
CA GLY A 271 -2.45 -8.19 -4.59
C GLY A 271 -1.78 -7.78 -5.90
N VAL A 272 -0.87 -6.82 -5.86
CA VAL A 272 -0.14 -6.35 -7.05
C VAL A 272 0.58 -7.49 -7.77
N GLN A 273 1.22 -8.40 -7.05
CA GLN A 273 1.91 -9.56 -7.61
C GLN A 273 0.98 -10.45 -8.42
N GLN A 274 -0.20 -10.77 -7.88
CA GLN A 274 -1.21 -11.58 -8.58
C GLN A 274 -1.74 -10.89 -9.84
N HIS A 275 -1.93 -9.58 -9.78
CA HIS A 275 -2.34 -8.79 -10.95
C HIS A 275 -1.26 -8.83 -12.04
N ILE A 276 0.01 -8.67 -11.67
CA ILE A 276 1.14 -8.73 -12.61
C ILE A 276 1.18 -10.09 -13.31
N GLU A 277 1.07 -11.19 -12.58
CA GLU A 277 1.05 -12.54 -13.17
C GLU A 277 -0.08 -12.72 -14.19
N GLN A 278 -1.26 -12.20 -13.89
CA GLN A 278 -2.41 -12.24 -14.80
C GLN A 278 -2.19 -11.35 -16.03
N ASP A 279 -1.74 -10.11 -15.81
CA ASP A 279 -1.53 -9.12 -16.85
C ASP A 279 -0.40 -9.48 -17.81
N LEU A 280 0.62 -10.17 -17.32
CA LEU A 280 1.80 -10.56 -18.12
C LEU A 280 1.72 -11.99 -18.67
N ARG A 281 0.60 -12.66 -18.49
CA ARG A 281 0.41 -14.01 -19.03
C ARG A 281 0.81 -14.11 -20.50
N GLY A 282 1.63 -15.12 -20.81
CA GLY A 282 2.13 -15.40 -22.16
C GLY A 282 3.37 -14.61 -22.58
N LEU A 283 3.95 -13.82 -21.66
CA LEU A 283 5.27 -13.21 -21.83
C LEU A 283 6.32 -14.03 -21.05
N ASP A 284 7.55 -13.99 -21.50
CA ASP A 284 8.69 -14.57 -20.83
C ASP A 284 9.38 -13.48 -19.99
N TYR A 285 9.49 -13.69 -18.68
CA TYR A 285 10.16 -12.78 -17.75
C TYR A 285 10.47 -13.51 -16.45
N THR A 286 11.47 -13.06 -15.73
CA THR A 286 11.77 -13.52 -14.39
C THR A 286 11.04 -12.62 -13.39
N PHE A 287 10.32 -13.21 -12.45
CA PHE A 287 9.54 -12.47 -11.47
C PHE A 287 10.22 -12.47 -10.09
N ALA A 288 10.49 -11.29 -9.57
CA ALA A 288 10.88 -11.08 -8.19
C ALA A 288 9.61 -10.65 -7.41
N ASP A 289 8.88 -11.66 -6.95
CA ASP A 289 7.50 -11.59 -6.43
C ASP A 289 7.39 -11.23 -4.95
N HIS A 290 8.43 -10.61 -4.39
CA HIS A 290 8.44 -10.18 -2.99
C HIS A 290 7.70 -8.86 -2.78
N GLY A 291 7.21 -8.65 -1.54
CA GLY A 291 6.80 -7.34 -1.04
C GLY A 291 7.89 -6.74 -0.14
N LEU A 292 7.85 -5.43 0.07
CA LEU A 292 8.83 -4.75 0.92
C LEU A 292 8.81 -5.29 2.36
N ALA A 293 7.65 -5.70 2.86
CA ALA A 293 7.50 -6.30 4.18
C ALA A 293 8.21 -7.66 4.35
N ASP A 294 8.62 -8.33 3.27
CA ASP A 294 9.34 -9.61 3.36
C ASP A 294 10.79 -9.43 3.83
N THR A 295 11.37 -8.25 3.66
CA THR A 295 12.77 -7.97 4.03
C THR A 295 12.96 -6.78 4.94
N LEU A 296 12.02 -5.84 4.92
CA LEU A 296 12.09 -4.65 5.75
C LEU A 296 11.47 -4.96 7.11
N THR A 297 12.30 -5.11 8.13
CA THR A 297 11.86 -4.89 9.50
C THR A 297 11.49 -3.42 9.61
N ILE A 298 10.25 -3.11 9.96
CA ILE A 298 9.85 -1.74 10.25
C ILE A 298 10.63 -1.33 11.50
N ARG A 299 11.70 -0.58 11.29
CA ARG A 299 12.50 -0.02 12.37
C ARG A 299 11.92 1.33 12.70
N VAL A 300 11.44 1.45 13.91
CA VAL A 300 11.10 2.74 14.52
C VAL A 300 12.29 3.09 15.39
N ASP A 301 13.18 3.89 14.86
CA ASP A 301 14.30 4.47 15.63
C ASP A 301 13.86 5.77 16.30
#